data_c31a6358d0edd81dc4b6eb3c3bd2f435
#
_entry.id   c31a6358d0edd81dc4b6eb3c3bd2f435
#
_cell.length_a   1.000
_cell.length_b   1.000
_cell.length_c   1.000
_cell.angle_alpha   90.00
_cell.angle_beta   90.00
_cell.angle_gamma   90.00
#
_symmetry.space_group_name_H-M   'P 1'
#
loop_
_entity.id
_entity.type
_entity.pdbx_description
1 polymer ?
#
loop_
_entity_poly.entity_id
_entity_poly.type
_entity_poly.pdbx_seq_one_letter_code
_entity_poly.pdbx_strand_id
1 'polypeptide(L)'
;PATGKLWPTNYSSGGGMSYTGSMKNVYYALQKSYNTIPALLCKELGRIEIYNFATNNLGLELVQNDQDYAPLSVGALTYGVSITNLVNAYMVYGNGGYYSKAHIISKVESGDGTLVYSGGTDYNQAVDEETSTVMNKLLQNVVKQGTATAAKITASDGTKIPIAGKTGTTSD
;
A
#
# COMPACT_ATOMS: atom_id res chain seq x y z
N PRO A 1 -1.78 -18.44 17.14
CA PRO A 1 -1.43 -17.64 18.31
C PRO A 1 -1.37 -18.51 19.54
N ALA A 2 -0.37 -18.32 20.38
CA ALA A 2 -0.14 -19.12 21.61
C ALA A 2 -1.30 -18.98 22.66
N THR A 3 -2.23 -18.07 22.44
CA THR A 3 -3.35 -17.77 23.35
C THR A 3 -4.66 -18.48 22.99
N GLY A 4 -4.70 -19.30 21.93
CA GLY A 4 -5.93 -19.94 21.43
C GLY A 4 -7.01 -18.96 20.90
N LYS A 5 -6.72 -17.67 20.87
CA LYS A 5 -7.63 -16.67 20.28
C LYS A 5 -7.49 -16.63 18.76
N LEU A 6 -8.61 -16.52 18.08
CA LEU A 6 -8.63 -16.32 16.63
C LEU A 6 -8.00 -14.96 16.27
N TRP A 7 -7.08 -14.96 15.31
CA TRP A 7 -6.41 -13.77 14.81
C TRP A 7 -6.25 -13.86 13.28
N PRO A 8 -6.30 -12.76 12.59
CA PRO A 8 -6.78 -11.44 13.01
C PRO A 8 -8.32 -11.38 13.02
N THR A 9 -8.85 -10.33 13.63
CA THR A 9 -10.27 -10.02 13.54
C THR A 9 -10.50 -8.85 12.60
N ASN A 10 -11.68 -8.79 11.96
CA ASN A 10 -12.06 -7.62 11.18
C ASN A 10 -12.62 -6.54 12.11
N TYR A 11 -12.32 -5.28 11.78
CA TYR A 11 -12.93 -4.15 12.48
C TYR A 11 -14.42 -4.04 12.09
N SER A 12 -15.29 -3.79 13.08
CA SER A 12 -16.69 -3.44 12.84
C SER A 12 -17.00 -2.08 13.46
N SER A 13 -17.80 -1.28 12.80
CA SER A 13 -18.20 0.07 13.24
C SER A 13 -18.95 0.11 14.58
N GLY A 14 -19.35 -1.04 15.10
CA GLY A 14 -19.98 -1.18 16.42
C GLY A 14 -19.00 -1.53 17.55
N GLY A 15 -17.67 -1.49 17.30
CA GLY A 15 -16.65 -1.80 18.29
C GLY A 15 -16.45 -3.28 18.58
N GLY A 16 -17.11 -4.17 17.84
CA GLY A 16 -16.99 -5.63 17.97
C GLY A 16 -15.97 -6.22 17.02
N MET A 17 -15.29 -7.28 17.46
CA MET A 17 -14.50 -8.13 16.59
C MET A 17 -15.43 -9.03 15.77
N SER A 18 -15.37 -9.01 14.45
CA SER A 18 -16.26 -9.78 13.62
C SER A 18 -15.56 -10.65 12.59
N TYR A 19 -16.17 -11.81 12.37
CA TYR A 19 -15.88 -12.67 11.21
C TYR A 19 -17.13 -12.72 10.34
N THR A 20 -16.94 -12.70 9.02
CA THR A 20 -18.09 -12.75 8.09
C THR A 20 -18.76 -14.12 8.03
N GLY A 21 -18.06 -15.18 8.49
CA GLY A 21 -18.51 -16.57 8.37
C GLY A 21 -18.69 -17.06 6.93
N SER A 22 -18.22 -16.30 5.93
CA SER A 22 -18.37 -16.62 4.52
C SER A 22 -17.14 -16.18 3.73
N MET A 23 -16.88 -16.87 2.62
CA MET A 23 -15.83 -16.49 1.70
C MET A 23 -16.12 -15.11 1.08
N LYS A 24 -15.06 -14.30 0.96
CA LYS A 24 -15.10 -12.98 0.32
C LYS A 24 -13.97 -12.89 -0.70
N ASN A 25 -14.24 -12.26 -1.82
CA ASN A 25 -13.19 -11.97 -2.79
C ASN A 25 -12.30 -10.81 -2.31
N VAL A 26 -11.11 -10.70 -2.89
CA VAL A 26 -10.11 -9.68 -2.56
C VAL A 26 -10.65 -8.25 -2.79
N TYR A 27 -11.43 -8.04 -3.86
CA TYR A 27 -12.07 -6.76 -4.16
C TYR A 27 -12.92 -6.26 -2.99
N TYR A 28 -13.81 -7.11 -2.47
CA TYR A 28 -14.68 -6.75 -1.34
C TYR A 28 -13.89 -6.62 -0.02
N ALA A 29 -12.91 -7.50 0.19
CA ALA A 29 -12.06 -7.45 1.38
C ALA A 29 -11.26 -6.14 1.47
N LEU A 30 -10.68 -5.70 0.36
CA LEU A 30 -9.94 -4.44 0.29
C LEU A 30 -10.87 -3.23 0.48
N GLN A 31 -12.05 -3.25 -0.17
CA GLN A 31 -13.09 -2.22 -0.03
C GLN A 31 -13.52 -2.02 1.43
N LYS A 32 -13.69 -3.10 2.18
CA LYS A 32 -14.12 -3.09 3.58
C LYS A 32 -12.98 -3.06 4.58
N SER A 33 -11.74 -3.09 4.11
CA SER A 33 -10.54 -3.13 4.96
C SER A 33 -10.52 -4.33 5.92
N TYR A 34 -10.90 -5.52 5.42
CA TYR A 34 -10.85 -6.74 6.22
C TYR A 34 -9.42 -7.18 6.47
N ASN A 35 -9.10 -7.52 7.72
CA ASN A 35 -7.79 -8.00 8.14
C ASN A 35 -7.59 -9.49 7.86
N THR A 36 -8.68 -10.28 7.86
CA THR A 36 -8.63 -11.73 7.73
C THR A 36 -8.11 -12.20 6.37
N ILE A 37 -8.41 -11.47 5.30
CA ILE A 37 -7.98 -11.83 3.94
C ILE A 37 -6.49 -11.57 3.73
N PRO A 38 -5.93 -10.37 4.05
CA PRO A 38 -4.47 -10.16 3.97
C PRO A 38 -3.67 -11.15 4.82
N ALA A 39 -4.15 -11.50 6.01
CA ALA A 39 -3.47 -12.50 6.84
C ALA A 39 -3.48 -13.90 6.23
N LEU A 40 -4.58 -14.30 5.57
CA LEU A 40 -4.65 -15.57 4.83
C LEU A 40 -3.69 -15.56 3.64
N LEU A 41 -3.69 -14.48 2.84
CA LEU A 41 -2.77 -14.32 1.72
C LEU A 41 -1.30 -14.32 2.18
N CYS A 42 -0.99 -13.64 3.29
CA CYS A 42 0.34 -13.66 3.87
C CYS A 42 0.79 -15.06 4.29
N LYS A 43 -0.14 -15.89 4.79
CA LYS A 43 0.13 -17.28 5.11
C LYS A 43 0.38 -18.14 3.86
N GLU A 44 -0.39 -17.92 2.80
CA GLU A 44 -0.29 -18.70 1.56
C GLU A 44 0.94 -18.32 0.73
N LEU A 45 1.24 -17.04 0.60
CA LEU A 45 2.37 -16.53 -0.18
C LEU A 45 3.71 -16.67 0.54
N GLY A 46 3.70 -16.71 1.87
CA GLY A 46 4.92 -16.76 2.68
C GLY A 46 5.44 -15.39 3.09
N ARG A 47 5.85 -15.29 4.36
CA ARG A 47 6.30 -14.02 4.98
C ARG A 47 7.56 -13.46 4.33
N ILE A 48 8.50 -14.33 3.97
CA ILE A 48 9.78 -13.92 3.37
C ILE A 48 9.55 -13.30 2.00
N GLU A 49 8.70 -13.90 1.17
CA GLU A 49 8.37 -13.39 -0.16
C GLU A 49 7.71 -12.02 -0.10
N ILE A 50 6.74 -11.84 0.82
CA ILE A 50 6.06 -10.55 1.00
C ILE A 50 7.03 -9.49 1.55
N TYR A 51 7.88 -9.84 2.51
CA TYR A 51 8.88 -8.94 3.04
C TYR A 51 9.87 -8.49 1.95
N ASN A 52 10.39 -9.44 1.18
CA ASN A 52 11.30 -9.15 0.07
C ASN A 52 10.65 -8.28 -1.00
N PHE A 53 9.39 -8.55 -1.34
CA PHE A 53 8.65 -7.71 -2.28
C PHE A 53 8.47 -6.29 -1.74
N ALA A 54 8.08 -6.15 -0.48
CA ALA A 54 7.90 -4.84 0.15
C ALA A 54 9.20 -4.03 0.21
N THR A 55 10.33 -4.68 0.51
CA THR A 55 11.64 -4.01 0.62
C THR A 55 12.29 -3.79 -0.73
N ASN A 56 12.35 -4.79 -1.59
CA ASN A 56 13.13 -4.75 -2.82
C ASN A 56 12.36 -4.11 -4.00
N ASN A 57 11.05 -4.32 -4.07
CA ASN A 57 10.23 -3.83 -5.17
C ASN A 57 9.51 -2.51 -4.83
N LEU A 58 9.04 -2.37 -3.59
CA LEU A 58 8.31 -1.17 -3.15
C LEU A 58 9.17 -0.19 -2.35
N GLY A 59 10.43 -0.51 -2.06
CA GLY A 59 11.39 0.36 -1.37
C GLY A 59 11.01 0.69 0.08
N LEU A 60 10.19 -0.14 0.74
CA LEU A 60 9.85 0.06 2.14
C LEU A 60 11.01 -0.32 3.05
N GLU A 61 11.36 0.56 3.97
CA GLU A 61 12.42 0.34 4.97
C GLU A 61 11.86 -0.43 6.16
N LEU A 62 11.78 -1.76 6.02
CA LEU A 62 11.31 -2.66 7.06
C LEU A 62 12.49 -3.27 7.83
N VAL A 63 12.30 -3.54 9.12
CA VAL A 63 13.28 -4.25 9.94
C VAL A 63 13.00 -5.75 9.98
N GLN A 64 13.99 -6.53 10.41
CA GLN A 64 13.86 -8.01 10.45
C GLN A 64 12.68 -8.48 11.31
N ASN A 65 12.36 -7.78 12.39
CA ASN A 65 11.20 -8.10 13.23
C ASN A 65 9.86 -7.94 12.49
N ASP A 66 9.84 -7.20 11.38
CA ASP A 66 8.64 -7.05 10.55
C ASP A 66 8.39 -8.25 9.63
N GLN A 67 9.31 -9.24 9.59
CA GLN A 67 9.11 -10.51 8.88
C GLN A 67 8.13 -11.44 9.61
N ASP A 68 7.01 -10.91 10.09
CA ASP A 68 5.97 -11.69 10.74
C ASP A 68 4.58 -11.35 10.19
N TYR A 69 3.60 -12.15 10.58
CA TYR A 69 2.24 -12.06 10.03
C TYR A 69 1.57 -10.72 10.32
N ALA A 70 1.68 -10.20 11.54
CA ALA A 70 1.02 -8.95 11.92
C ALA A 70 1.60 -7.75 11.18
N PRO A 71 2.94 -7.51 11.17
CA PRO A 71 3.53 -6.43 10.39
C PRO A 71 3.12 -6.48 8.90
N LEU A 72 3.31 -7.63 8.26
CA LEU A 72 3.15 -7.75 6.80
C LEU A 72 1.70 -7.79 6.34
N SER A 73 0.76 -8.25 7.15
CA SER A 73 -0.63 -8.39 6.72
C SER A 73 -1.55 -7.26 7.16
N VAL A 74 -1.30 -6.66 8.32
CA VAL A 74 -2.16 -5.60 8.87
C VAL A 74 -1.41 -4.31 9.21
N GLY A 75 -0.13 -4.23 8.88
CA GLY A 75 0.65 -3.02 9.04
C GLY A 75 1.11 -2.70 10.47
N ALA A 76 1.15 -3.71 11.37
CA ALA A 76 1.65 -3.56 12.73
C ALA A 76 3.20 -3.55 12.74
N LEU A 77 3.79 -2.60 12.04
CA LEU A 77 5.24 -2.48 11.86
C LEU A 77 5.93 -1.98 13.12
N THR A 78 7.16 -2.45 13.33
CA THR A 78 7.98 -2.12 14.52
C THR A 78 8.22 -0.62 14.67
N TYR A 79 8.55 0.07 13.58
CA TYR A 79 8.82 1.52 13.56
C TYR A 79 7.93 2.29 12.58
N GLY A 80 6.98 1.60 11.92
CA GLY A 80 6.24 2.20 10.83
C GLY A 80 7.09 2.42 9.57
N VAL A 81 6.61 3.27 8.68
CA VAL A 81 7.33 3.72 7.47
C VAL A 81 7.18 5.22 7.31
N SER A 82 8.17 5.87 6.70
CA SER A 82 8.07 7.30 6.41
C SER A 82 6.95 7.57 5.38
N ILE A 83 6.34 8.75 5.45
CA ILE A 83 5.33 9.18 4.47
C ILE A 83 5.92 9.17 3.06
N THR A 84 7.17 9.58 2.89
CA THR A 84 7.87 9.57 1.60
C THR A 84 7.99 8.16 1.04
N ASN A 85 8.42 7.18 1.85
CA ASN A 85 8.53 5.78 1.40
C ASN A 85 7.16 5.20 1.06
N LEU A 86 6.12 5.53 1.83
CA LEU A 86 4.76 5.08 1.54
C LEU A 86 4.23 5.66 0.23
N VAL A 87 4.46 6.95 -0.03
CA VAL A 87 4.07 7.60 -1.30
C VAL A 87 4.80 6.96 -2.48
N ASN A 88 6.11 6.73 -2.37
CA ASN A 88 6.88 6.05 -3.42
C ASN A 88 6.33 4.65 -3.73
N ALA A 89 5.98 3.87 -2.71
CA ALA A 89 5.38 2.55 -2.88
C ALA A 89 4.00 2.61 -3.57
N TYR A 90 3.17 3.59 -3.21
CA TYR A 90 1.85 3.78 -3.84
C TYR A 90 1.92 4.28 -5.28
N MET A 91 2.95 5.06 -5.64
CA MET A 91 3.17 5.52 -7.02
C MET A 91 3.26 4.37 -8.02
N VAL A 92 3.76 3.21 -7.62
CA VAL A 92 3.85 2.00 -8.44
C VAL A 92 2.50 1.66 -9.09
N TYR A 93 1.42 1.86 -8.38
CA TYR A 93 0.06 1.56 -8.89
C TYR A 93 -0.55 2.69 -9.72
N GLY A 94 0.10 3.83 -9.81
CA GLY A 94 -0.34 4.99 -10.58
C GLY A 94 0.46 5.27 -11.86
N ASN A 95 1.61 4.61 -12.01
CA ASN A 95 2.56 4.90 -13.10
C ASN A 95 2.96 3.66 -13.92
N GLY A 96 2.07 2.69 -14.07
CA GLY A 96 2.31 1.50 -14.90
C GLY A 96 3.21 0.45 -14.25
N GLY A 97 3.36 0.46 -12.94
CA GLY A 97 4.09 -0.57 -12.19
C GLY A 97 5.55 -0.22 -11.88
N TYR A 98 5.97 1.01 -12.15
CA TYR A 98 7.36 1.42 -11.89
C TYR A 98 7.51 2.05 -10.51
N TYR A 99 8.53 1.60 -9.79
CA TYR A 99 9.01 2.25 -8.56
C TYR A 99 10.08 3.29 -8.91
N SER A 100 9.98 4.46 -8.29
CA SER A 100 11.01 5.50 -8.34
C SER A 100 11.14 6.15 -6.98
N LYS A 101 12.36 6.36 -6.52
CA LYS A 101 12.62 7.06 -5.27
C LYS A 101 12.36 8.55 -5.45
N ALA A 102 11.60 9.15 -4.54
CA ALA A 102 11.37 10.58 -4.54
C ALA A 102 12.69 11.36 -4.43
N HIS A 103 12.82 12.44 -5.18
CA HIS A 103 13.95 13.34 -5.17
C HIS A 103 13.48 14.79 -5.21
N ILE A 104 14.24 15.68 -4.61
CA ILE A 104 13.96 17.13 -4.58
C ILE A 104 14.84 17.93 -5.52
N ILE A 105 15.92 17.31 -6.02
CA ILE A 105 16.83 17.90 -7.00
C ILE A 105 16.70 17.10 -8.29
N SER A 106 16.15 17.73 -9.33
CA SER A 106 16.00 17.09 -10.65
C SER A 106 17.30 17.14 -11.46
N LYS A 107 18.09 18.23 -11.31
CA LYS A 107 19.29 18.48 -12.10
C LYS A 107 20.23 19.42 -11.39
N VAL A 108 21.52 19.19 -11.52
CA VAL A 108 22.60 20.14 -11.15
C VAL A 108 23.54 20.30 -12.34
N GLU A 109 23.77 21.54 -12.73
CA GLU A 109 24.75 21.90 -13.79
C GLU A 109 25.82 22.82 -13.22
N SER A 110 27.04 22.68 -13.71
CA SER A 110 28.14 23.63 -13.47
C SER A 110 27.94 24.91 -14.27
N GLY A 111 28.72 25.95 -13.95
CA GLY A 111 28.60 27.27 -14.60
C GLY A 111 28.87 27.26 -16.12
N ASP A 112 29.51 26.24 -16.66
CA ASP A 112 29.74 26.02 -18.08
C ASP A 112 28.66 25.18 -18.77
N GLY A 113 27.59 24.81 -18.03
CA GLY A 113 26.48 24.00 -18.54
C GLY A 113 26.70 22.49 -18.48
N THR A 114 27.83 22.04 -17.92
CA THR A 114 28.10 20.60 -17.77
C THR A 114 27.16 19.99 -16.74
N LEU A 115 26.46 18.89 -17.10
CA LEU A 115 25.59 18.16 -16.20
C LEU A 115 26.43 17.47 -15.10
N VAL A 116 26.23 17.86 -13.86
CA VAL A 116 26.91 17.30 -12.68
C VAL A 116 26.08 16.20 -12.03
N TYR A 117 24.74 16.38 -12.01
CA TYR A 117 23.80 15.44 -11.39
C TYR A 117 22.48 15.45 -12.13
N SER A 118 21.88 14.27 -12.26
CA SER A 118 20.49 14.10 -12.73
C SER A 118 19.73 13.22 -11.75
N GLY A 119 18.69 13.78 -11.13
CA GLY A 119 17.78 13.04 -10.25
C GLY A 119 16.68 12.34 -11.02
N GLY A 120 16.04 11.35 -10.38
CA GLY A 120 14.89 10.65 -10.95
C GLY A 120 15.19 9.68 -12.09
N THR A 121 16.48 9.28 -12.22
CA THR A 121 16.90 8.27 -13.21
C THR A 121 16.81 6.85 -12.69
N ASP A 122 16.72 6.69 -11.36
CA ASP A 122 16.66 5.39 -10.70
C ASP A 122 15.20 4.94 -10.58
N TYR A 123 14.72 4.19 -11.56
CA TYR A 123 13.43 3.53 -11.51
C TYR A 123 13.55 2.09 -11.99
N ASN A 124 12.76 1.23 -11.38
CA ASN A 124 12.67 -0.18 -11.73
C ASN A 124 11.22 -0.63 -11.81
N GLN A 125 10.95 -1.61 -12.64
CA GLN A 125 9.61 -2.20 -12.70
C GLN A 125 9.39 -3.07 -11.46
N ALA A 126 8.51 -2.62 -10.58
CA ALA A 126 8.17 -3.31 -9.34
C ALA A 126 7.08 -4.38 -9.55
N VAL A 127 6.12 -4.08 -10.43
CA VAL A 127 5.07 -5.00 -10.90
C VAL A 127 4.82 -4.74 -12.39
N ASP A 128 4.20 -5.69 -13.08
CA ASP A 128 3.76 -5.47 -14.46
C ASP A 128 2.61 -4.43 -14.54
N GLU A 129 2.37 -3.91 -15.74
CA GLU A 129 1.35 -2.88 -15.99
C GLU A 129 -0.07 -3.40 -15.71
N GLU A 130 -0.34 -4.67 -15.98
CA GLU A 130 -1.65 -5.27 -15.73
C GLU A 130 -1.93 -5.34 -14.24
N THR A 131 -0.96 -5.81 -13.43
CA THR A 131 -1.05 -5.83 -11.96
C THR A 131 -1.23 -4.43 -11.39
N SER A 132 -0.47 -3.45 -11.88
CA SER A 132 -0.61 -2.04 -11.50
C SER A 132 -2.02 -1.53 -11.78
N THR A 133 -2.53 -1.78 -12.99
CA THR A 133 -3.87 -1.37 -13.42
C THR A 133 -4.97 -2.01 -12.56
N VAL A 134 -4.87 -3.31 -12.29
CA VAL A 134 -5.84 -4.03 -11.45
C VAL A 134 -5.83 -3.48 -10.03
N MET A 135 -4.64 -3.30 -9.44
CA MET A 135 -4.51 -2.75 -8.09
C MET A 135 -5.05 -1.33 -7.99
N ASN A 136 -4.77 -0.48 -8.98
CA ASN A 136 -5.33 0.87 -9.06
C ASN A 136 -6.87 0.84 -9.05
N LYS A 137 -7.51 -0.04 -9.82
CA LYS A 137 -8.98 -0.20 -9.83
C LYS A 137 -9.51 -0.69 -8.49
N LEU A 138 -8.81 -1.60 -7.82
CA LEU A 138 -9.17 -2.05 -6.48
C LEU A 138 -9.13 -0.89 -5.47
N LEU A 139 -8.07 -0.08 -5.50
CA LEU A 139 -7.91 1.10 -4.64
C LEU A 139 -8.92 2.21 -4.96
N GLN A 140 -9.27 2.43 -6.23
CA GLN A 140 -10.35 3.34 -6.61
C GLN A 140 -11.70 2.90 -6.02
N ASN A 141 -11.95 1.60 -5.95
CA ASN A 141 -13.18 1.09 -5.35
C ASN A 141 -13.28 1.39 -3.85
N VAL A 142 -12.16 1.40 -3.12
CA VAL A 142 -12.13 1.79 -1.70
C VAL A 142 -12.60 3.24 -1.52
N VAL A 143 -12.19 4.16 -2.41
CA VAL A 143 -12.65 5.55 -2.40
C VAL A 143 -14.08 5.69 -2.91
N LYS A 144 -14.46 4.92 -3.93
CA LYS A 144 -15.77 5.02 -4.58
C LYS A 144 -16.91 4.57 -3.68
N GLN A 145 -16.76 3.45 -2.98
CA GLN A 145 -17.82 2.82 -2.18
C GLN A 145 -17.32 2.03 -0.96
N GLY A 146 -16.07 2.22 -0.55
CA GLY A 146 -15.45 1.57 0.60
C GLY A 146 -15.27 2.49 1.80
N THR A 147 -14.20 2.25 2.55
CA THR A 147 -13.87 2.97 3.79
C THR A 147 -13.33 4.39 3.55
N ALA A 148 -12.95 4.75 2.31
CA ALA A 148 -12.35 6.03 1.96
C ALA A 148 -13.29 6.97 1.19
N THR A 149 -14.60 6.84 1.32
CA THR A 149 -15.58 7.65 0.54
C THR A 149 -15.51 9.15 0.79
N ALA A 150 -14.94 9.57 1.91
CA ALA A 150 -14.71 11.00 2.22
C ALA A 150 -13.54 11.62 1.44
N ALA A 151 -12.66 10.80 0.82
CA ALA A 151 -11.48 11.27 0.09
C ALA A 151 -11.77 11.73 -1.36
N LYS A 152 -13.03 11.96 -1.71
CA LYS A 152 -13.43 12.41 -3.05
C LYS A 152 -12.98 13.85 -3.30
N ILE A 153 -12.36 14.09 -4.46
CA ILE A 153 -11.94 15.42 -4.91
C ILE A 153 -12.74 15.80 -6.16
N THR A 154 -13.19 17.05 -6.17
CA THR A 154 -13.82 17.67 -7.33
C THR A 154 -12.99 18.88 -7.72
N ALA A 155 -12.61 18.98 -8.98
CA ALA A 155 -11.92 20.14 -9.51
C ALA A 155 -12.84 21.38 -9.55
N SER A 156 -12.27 22.58 -9.70
CA SER A 156 -13.01 23.85 -9.73
C SER A 156 -14.05 23.93 -10.86
N ASP A 157 -13.86 23.20 -11.94
CA ASP A 157 -14.79 23.08 -13.06
C ASP A 157 -15.92 22.04 -12.84
N GLY A 158 -15.98 21.42 -11.67
CA GLY A 158 -16.94 20.36 -11.33
C GLY A 158 -16.54 18.96 -11.75
N THR A 159 -15.37 18.78 -12.37
CA THR A 159 -14.87 17.46 -12.78
C THR A 159 -14.50 16.63 -11.55
N LYS A 160 -15.04 15.41 -11.46
CA LYS A 160 -14.66 14.45 -10.42
C LYS A 160 -13.33 13.80 -10.75
N ILE A 161 -12.33 14.02 -9.91
CA ILE A 161 -10.99 13.44 -10.08
C ILE A 161 -11.01 12.00 -9.56
N PRO A 162 -10.64 11.00 -10.39
CA PRO A 162 -10.49 9.62 -9.92
C PRO A 162 -9.37 9.52 -8.89
N ILE A 163 -9.66 8.96 -7.72
CA ILE A 163 -8.70 8.76 -6.63
C ILE A 163 -8.62 7.29 -6.30
N ALA A 164 -7.42 6.78 -6.17
CA ALA A 164 -7.10 5.46 -5.64
C ALA A 164 -6.47 5.62 -4.25
N GLY A 165 -6.93 4.89 -3.26
CA GLY A 165 -6.41 5.02 -1.91
C GLY A 165 -6.88 3.93 -0.97
N LYS A 166 -6.22 3.85 0.20
CA LYS A 166 -6.57 2.90 1.26
C LYS A 166 -6.51 3.61 2.61
N THR A 167 -7.52 3.39 3.43
CA THR A 167 -7.53 3.83 4.82
C THR A 167 -6.70 2.91 5.70
N GLY A 168 -6.07 3.48 6.72
CA GLY A 168 -5.43 2.75 7.81
C GLY A 168 -6.03 3.15 9.15
N THR A 169 -5.95 2.25 10.12
CA THR A 169 -6.26 2.53 11.53
C THR A 169 -5.26 1.78 12.38
N THR A 170 -4.53 2.48 13.23
CA THR A 170 -3.64 1.91 14.24
C THR A 170 -4.26 2.08 15.62
N SER A 171 -3.80 1.28 16.58
CA SER A 171 -4.24 1.31 17.99
C SER A 171 -3.10 1.84 18.88
N ASP A 172 -2.43 2.89 18.48
CA ASP A 172 -1.40 3.56 19.28
C ASP A 172 -2.03 4.38 20.40
#